data_7a14b1cff8988028bc8dbc73b6fdad94
#
_entry.id   7a14b1cff8988028bc8dbc73b6fdad94
#
_cell.length_a   1.000
_cell.length_b   1.000
_cell.length_c   1.000
_cell.angle_alpha   90.00
_cell.angle_beta   90.00
_cell.angle_gamma   90.00
#
_symmetry.space_group_name_H-M   'P 1'
#
loop_
_entity.id
_entity.type
_entity.pdbx_description
1 polymer ?
#
loop_
_entity_poly.entity_id
_entity_poly.type
_entity_poly.pdbx_seq_one_letter_code
_entity_poly.pdbx_strand_id
1 'polypeptide(L)'
;MLYLILSIAALVAIIIGNAALSIFLGILFTYFFKPPKIFFSRSIGTIPLQIGIVLLGATISLPYAINISSEYLPWISLFVIVSFFAGLLIGKILGINNRIAFLLSSGAAICGGTAMAAVAPIIKAKPQELLIAMSIVFLLNAIAILLFPLVGNYLEMSNFEFGAWSALAIHDTSSVIGSAISYSNESVQ
;
A
#
# COMPACT_ATOMS: atom_id res chain seq x y z
N MET A 1 28.67 -7.93 4.37
CA MET A 1 28.64 -7.19 3.10
C MET A 1 27.20 -6.82 2.69
N LEU A 2 26.28 -7.78 2.59
CA LEU A 2 24.89 -7.52 2.16
C LEU A 2 24.13 -6.53 3.08
N TYR A 3 24.24 -6.71 4.41
CA TYR A 3 23.64 -5.79 5.39
C TYR A 3 24.21 -4.37 5.31
N LEU A 4 25.49 -4.23 5.00
CA LEU A 4 26.16 -2.95 4.89
C LEU A 4 25.69 -2.19 3.63
N ILE A 5 25.49 -2.90 2.52
CA ILE A 5 24.94 -2.30 1.29
C ILE A 5 23.46 -1.89 1.50
N LEU A 6 22.68 -2.73 2.19
CA LEU A 6 21.30 -2.41 2.51
C LEU A 6 21.21 -1.19 3.44
N SER A 7 22.06 -1.09 4.47
CA SER A 7 22.06 0.05 5.39
C SER A 7 22.47 1.34 4.68
N ILE A 8 23.43 1.29 3.76
CA ILE A 8 23.81 2.45 2.94
C ILE A 8 22.65 2.85 2.02
N ALA A 9 22.01 1.89 1.33
CA ALA A 9 20.88 2.18 0.47
C ALA A 9 19.69 2.76 1.25
N ALA A 10 19.42 2.24 2.46
CA ALA A 10 18.40 2.78 3.35
C ALA A 10 18.74 4.20 3.84
N LEU A 11 20.00 4.47 4.18
CA LEU A 11 20.47 5.79 4.58
C LEU A 11 20.33 6.80 3.45
N VAL A 12 20.71 6.43 2.24
CA VAL A 12 20.54 7.25 1.03
C VAL A 12 19.05 7.52 0.77
N ALA A 13 18.19 6.51 0.89
CA ALA A 13 16.75 6.67 0.72
C ALA A 13 16.14 7.62 1.75
N ILE A 14 16.58 7.55 3.02
CA ILE A 14 16.13 8.45 4.09
C ILE A 14 16.60 9.89 3.84
N ILE A 15 17.85 10.10 3.42
CA ILE A 15 18.41 11.44 3.16
C ILE A 15 17.70 12.12 1.99
N ILE A 16 17.38 11.35 0.93
CA ILE A 16 16.71 11.89 -0.25
C ILE A 16 15.21 12.09 0.01
N GLY A 17 14.59 11.33 0.93
CA GLY A 17 13.19 11.46 1.31
C GLY A 17 12.19 11.16 0.19
N ASN A 18 12.62 10.46 -0.88
CA ASN A 18 11.76 10.16 -2.03
C ASN A 18 11.33 8.68 -2.02
N ALA A 19 10.02 8.45 -1.85
CA ALA A 19 9.45 7.11 -1.77
C ALA A 19 9.64 6.29 -3.06
N ALA A 20 9.50 6.93 -4.22
CA ALA A 20 9.67 6.28 -5.53
C ALA A 20 11.12 5.78 -5.70
N LEU A 21 12.10 6.60 -5.32
CA LEU A 21 13.51 6.24 -5.36
C LEU A 21 13.84 5.12 -4.37
N SER A 22 13.20 5.10 -3.20
CA SER A 22 13.35 4.04 -2.21
C SER A 22 12.88 2.68 -2.74
N ILE A 23 11.73 2.67 -3.43
CA ILE A 23 11.18 1.46 -4.07
C ILE A 23 12.11 0.99 -5.19
N PHE A 24 12.57 1.91 -6.04
CA PHE A 24 13.48 1.60 -7.14
C PHE A 24 14.78 0.99 -6.63
N LEU A 25 15.40 1.57 -5.59
CA LEU A 25 16.59 1.03 -4.93
C LEU A 25 16.34 -0.36 -4.34
N GLY A 26 15.17 -0.60 -3.72
CA GLY A 26 14.78 -1.90 -3.19
C GLY A 26 14.66 -2.98 -4.28
N ILE A 27 14.05 -2.64 -5.41
CA ILE A 27 13.93 -3.53 -6.58
C ILE A 27 15.32 -3.85 -7.13
N LEU A 28 16.16 -2.83 -7.34
CA LEU A 28 17.54 -2.98 -7.83
C LEU A 28 18.38 -3.87 -6.90
N PHE A 29 18.29 -3.64 -5.59
CA PHE A 29 18.95 -4.45 -4.59
C PHE A 29 18.53 -5.92 -4.67
N THR A 30 17.23 -6.18 -4.76
CA THR A 30 16.70 -7.54 -4.87
C THR A 30 17.12 -8.23 -6.17
N TYR A 31 17.12 -7.50 -7.27
CA TYR A 31 17.51 -8.01 -8.59
C TYR A 31 18.99 -8.42 -8.64
N PHE A 32 19.89 -7.55 -8.15
CA PHE A 32 21.33 -7.80 -8.20
C PHE A 32 21.84 -8.78 -7.15
N PHE A 33 21.34 -8.68 -5.91
CA PHE A 33 21.90 -9.43 -4.79
C PHE A 33 21.14 -10.72 -4.45
N LYS A 34 19.91 -10.92 -4.99
CA LYS A 34 19.06 -12.11 -4.74
C LYS A 34 19.14 -12.58 -3.29
N PRO A 35 18.82 -11.73 -2.30
CA PRO A 35 19.01 -12.04 -0.90
C PRO A 35 18.19 -13.27 -0.49
N PRO A 36 18.70 -14.11 0.45
CA PRO A 36 17.97 -15.28 0.93
C PRO A 36 16.65 -14.87 1.58
N LYS A 37 15.61 -15.73 1.53
CA LYS A 37 14.26 -15.45 2.07
C LYS A 37 14.25 -15.03 3.55
N ILE A 38 15.21 -15.53 4.33
CA ILE A 38 15.42 -15.16 5.74
C ILE A 38 15.83 -13.70 5.93
N PHE A 39 16.41 -13.07 4.91
CA PHE A 39 16.84 -11.67 4.95
C PHE A 39 15.65 -10.70 5.07
N PHE A 40 14.52 -11.05 4.47
CA PHE A 40 13.27 -10.31 4.59
C PHE A 40 12.47 -10.73 5.83
N SER A 41 13.11 -10.74 6.98
CA SER A 41 12.43 -11.07 8.23
C SER A 41 11.44 -9.96 8.61
N ARG A 42 10.40 -10.34 9.35
CA ARG A 42 9.39 -9.41 9.88
C ARG A 42 10.02 -8.21 10.62
N SER A 43 11.14 -8.41 11.30
CA SER A 43 11.83 -7.34 12.03
C SER A 43 12.38 -6.24 11.15
N ILE A 44 12.84 -6.56 9.93
CA ILE A 44 13.47 -5.57 9.04
C ILE A 44 12.41 -4.80 8.23
N GLY A 45 11.33 -5.47 7.83
CA GLY A 45 10.30 -4.85 6.97
C GLY A 45 9.12 -4.27 7.76
N THR A 46 8.56 -5.04 8.69
CA THR A 46 7.26 -4.73 9.31
C THR A 46 7.38 -3.80 10.53
N ILE A 47 8.40 -3.98 11.37
CA ILE A 47 8.53 -3.19 12.61
C ILE A 47 8.79 -1.71 12.34
N PRO A 48 9.74 -1.30 11.45
CA PRO A 48 9.93 0.10 11.14
C PRO A 48 8.67 0.76 10.55
N LEU A 49 7.94 0.04 9.70
CA LEU A 49 6.67 0.51 9.14
C LEU A 49 5.63 0.73 10.25
N GLN A 50 5.46 -0.21 11.16
CA GLN A 50 4.53 -0.07 12.29
C GLN A 50 4.87 1.12 13.19
N ILE A 51 6.15 1.32 13.48
CA ILE A 51 6.62 2.48 14.25
C ILE A 51 6.30 3.78 13.50
N GLY A 52 6.57 3.83 12.20
CA GLY A 52 6.25 4.99 11.37
C GLY A 52 4.76 5.34 11.39
N ILE A 53 3.88 4.35 11.26
CA ILE A 53 2.41 4.54 11.30
C ILE A 53 1.97 5.04 12.67
N VAL A 54 2.51 4.49 13.77
CA VAL A 54 2.18 4.93 15.13
C VAL A 54 2.63 6.38 15.36
N LEU A 55 3.83 6.75 14.90
CA LEU A 55 4.33 8.12 15.00
C LEU A 55 3.47 9.10 14.19
N LEU A 56 3.08 8.73 12.96
CA LEU A 56 2.17 9.53 12.14
C LEU A 56 0.80 9.68 12.83
N GLY A 57 0.23 8.58 13.35
CA GLY A 57 -1.02 8.64 14.10
C GLY A 57 -0.96 9.56 15.33
N ALA A 58 0.21 9.65 15.98
CA ALA A 58 0.41 10.53 17.12
C ALA A 58 0.47 12.04 16.75
N THR A 59 0.69 12.37 15.49
CA THR A 59 0.68 13.77 15.00
C THR A 59 -0.74 14.28 14.70
N ILE A 60 -1.71 13.37 14.54
CA ILE A 60 -3.09 13.72 14.22
C ILE A 60 -3.84 14.11 15.49
N SER A 61 -4.50 15.28 15.50
CA SER A 61 -5.32 15.67 16.64
C SER A 61 -6.57 14.81 16.74
N LEU A 62 -6.82 14.25 17.92
CA LEU A 62 -7.94 13.32 18.17
C LEU A 62 -9.32 13.92 17.82
N PRO A 63 -9.64 15.18 18.18
CA PRO A 63 -10.92 15.80 17.81
C PRO A 63 -11.08 15.93 16.29
N TYR A 64 -10.02 16.28 15.57
CA TYR A 64 -10.05 16.39 14.12
C TYR A 64 -10.28 15.03 13.46
N ALA A 65 -9.59 13.99 13.92
CA ALA A 65 -9.76 12.62 13.44
C ALA A 65 -11.19 12.09 13.66
N ILE A 66 -11.79 12.37 14.83
CA ILE A 66 -13.17 11.95 15.15
C ILE A 66 -14.17 12.66 14.23
N ASN A 67 -14.04 13.96 14.02
CA ASN A 67 -14.97 14.73 13.17
C ASN A 67 -14.91 14.24 11.72
N ILE A 68 -13.72 14.13 11.14
CA ILE A 68 -13.56 13.61 9.77
C ILE A 68 -14.07 12.18 9.68
N SER A 69 -13.72 11.31 10.62
CA SER A 69 -14.17 9.92 10.58
C SER A 69 -15.69 9.82 10.64
N SER A 70 -16.37 10.60 11.48
CA SER A 70 -17.84 10.56 11.58
C SER A 70 -18.54 11.03 10.30
N GLU A 71 -17.96 11.99 9.60
CA GLU A 71 -18.51 12.52 8.35
C GLU A 71 -18.30 11.56 7.17
N TYR A 72 -17.10 10.98 7.05
CA TYR A 72 -16.76 10.14 5.90
C TYR A 72 -17.01 8.64 6.09
N LEU A 73 -17.22 8.17 7.33
CA LEU A 73 -17.42 6.75 7.64
C LEU A 73 -18.52 6.07 6.79
N PRO A 74 -19.71 6.67 6.59
CA PRO A 74 -20.76 6.04 5.77
C PRO A 74 -20.32 5.85 4.32
N TRP A 75 -19.64 6.85 3.76
CA TRP A 75 -19.15 6.82 2.38
C TRP A 75 -18.01 5.83 2.18
N ILE A 76 -17.07 5.78 3.13
CA ILE A 76 -15.97 4.81 3.11
C ILE A 76 -16.53 3.39 3.26
N SER A 77 -17.49 3.17 4.14
CA SER A 77 -18.13 1.86 4.32
C SER A 77 -18.84 1.40 3.05
N LEU A 78 -19.58 2.29 2.40
CA LEU A 78 -20.22 2.01 1.12
C LEU A 78 -19.18 1.68 0.04
N PHE A 79 -18.11 2.47 -0.05
CA PHE A 79 -17.03 2.25 -1.00
C PHE A 79 -16.36 0.88 -0.80
N VAL A 80 -16.05 0.49 0.43
CA VAL A 80 -15.46 -0.82 0.76
C VAL A 80 -16.38 -1.96 0.31
N ILE A 81 -17.68 -1.87 0.60
CA ILE A 81 -18.66 -2.89 0.22
C ILE A 81 -18.75 -2.98 -1.31
N VAL A 82 -18.92 -1.85 -1.98
CA VAL A 82 -19.03 -1.80 -3.45
C VAL A 82 -17.74 -2.32 -4.11
N SER A 83 -16.57 -1.90 -3.66
CA SER A 83 -15.28 -2.35 -4.18
C SER A 83 -15.08 -3.85 -4.02
N PHE A 84 -15.46 -4.41 -2.86
CA PHE A 84 -15.36 -5.85 -2.61
C PHE A 84 -16.24 -6.64 -3.56
N PHE A 85 -17.51 -6.31 -3.70
CA PHE A 85 -18.43 -7.03 -4.58
C PHE A 85 -18.12 -6.81 -6.06
N ALA A 86 -17.70 -5.60 -6.44
CA ALA A 86 -17.23 -5.32 -7.80
C ALA A 86 -16.01 -6.16 -8.15
N GLY A 87 -15.03 -6.26 -7.23
CA GLY A 87 -13.86 -7.11 -7.41
C GLY A 87 -14.21 -8.58 -7.61
N LEU A 88 -15.15 -9.12 -6.81
CA LEU A 88 -15.65 -10.50 -6.99
C LEU A 88 -16.33 -10.69 -8.34
N LEU A 89 -17.16 -9.73 -8.76
CA LEU A 89 -17.86 -9.78 -10.05
C LEU A 89 -16.87 -9.76 -11.22
N ILE A 90 -15.91 -8.83 -11.18
CA ILE A 90 -14.84 -8.74 -12.19
C ILE A 90 -14.02 -10.03 -12.23
N GLY A 91 -13.63 -10.56 -11.06
CA GLY A 91 -12.92 -11.84 -10.97
C GLY A 91 -13.69 -13.00 -11.61
N LYS A 92 -15.01 -13.03 -11.41
CA LYS A 92 -15.90 -14.03 -12.03
C LYS A 92 -15.98 -13.85 -13.55
N ILE A 93 -16.14 -12.62 -14.03
CA ILE A 93 -16.21 -12.30 -15.47
C ILE A 93 -14.91 -12.68 -16.18
N LEU A 94 -13.77 -12.43 -15.54
CA LEU A 94 -12.44 -12.76 -16.07
C LEU A 94 -12.08 -14.25 -15.93
N GLY A 95 -12.95 -15.07 -15.33
CA GLY A 95 -12.69 -16.50 -15.12
C GLY A 95 -11.53 -16.78 -14.15
N ILE A 96 -11.23 -15.86 -13.24
CA ILE A 96 -10.16 -16.02 -12.24
C ILE A 96 -10.62 -17.04 -11.18
N ASN A 97 -9.68 -17.85 -10.69
CA ASN A 97 -9.95 -18.77 -9.58
C ASN A 97 -10.63 -18.03 -8.41
N ASN A 98 -11.74 -18.57 -7.91
CA ASN A 98 -12.57 -17.95 -6.88
C ASN A 98 -11.79 -17.54 -5.62
N ARG A 99 -10.77 -18.32 -5.22
CA ARG A 99 -9.94 -17.98 -4.06
C ARG A 99 -9.04 -16.78 -4.35
N ILE A 100 -8.43 -16.72 -5.52
CA ILE A 100 -7.60 -15.58 -5.94
C ILE A 100 -8.48 -14.34 -6.10
N ALA A 101 -9.65 -14.46 -6.73
CA ALA A 101 -10.61 -13.36 -6.87
C ALA A 101 -11.05 -12.83 -5.49
N PHE A 102 -11.34 -13.71 -4.54
CA PHE A 102 -11.70 -13.31 -3.16
C PHE A 102 -10.56 -12.62 -2.43
N LEU A 103 -9.32 -13.13 -2.56
CA LEU A 103 -8.13 -12.48 -1.99
C LEU A 103 -7.90 -11.09 -2.58
N LEU A 104 -7.94 -10.97 -3.90
CA LEU A 104 -7.77 -9.68 -4.58
C LEU A 104 -8.86 -8.69 -4.19
N SER A 105 -10.12 -9.12 -4.13
CA SER A 105 -11.25 -8.27 -3.73
C SER A 105 -11.13 -7.81 -2.28
N SER A 106 -10.75 -8.69 -1.35
CA SER A 106 -10.52 -8.31 0.05
C SER A 106 -9.30 -7.39 0.21
N GLY A 107 -8.24 -7.62 -0.54
CA GLY A 107 -7.08 -6.72 -0.57
C GLY A 107 -7.44 -5.35 -1.11
N ALA A 108 -8.11 -5.30 -2.24
CA ALA A 108 -8.53 -4.05 -2.88
C ALA A 108 -9.60 -3.27 -2.11
N ALA A 109 -10.39 -3.92 -1.27
CA ALA A 109 -11.43 -3.25 -0.49
C ALA A 109 -10.94 -2.69 0.85
N ILE A 110 -9.89 -3.25 1.46
CA ILE A 110 -9.52 -2.94 2.85
C ILE A 110 -8.10 -2.37 2.95
N CYS A 111 -7.08 -3.25 2.95
CA CYS A 111 -5.71 -2.82 3.24
C CYS A 111 -4.65 -3.67 2.52
N GLY A 112 -4.94 -4.12 1.31
CA GLY A 112 -3.97 -4.86 0.49
C GLY A 112 -3.54 -6.18 1.13
N GLY A 113 -2.25 -6.34 1.35
CA GLY A 113 -1.62 -7.58 1.79
C GLY A 113 -2.10 -8.11 3.14
N THR A 114 -2.36 -7.23 4.12
CA THR A 114 -2.79 -7.63 5.47
C THR A 114 -4.19 -8.25 5.45
N ALA A 115 -5.12 -7.69 4.71
CA ALA A 115 -6.46 -8.27 4.55
C ALA A 115 -6.39 -9.65 3.88
N MET A 116 -5.59 -9.78 2.82
CA MET A 116 -5.38 -11.07 2.14
C MET A 116 -4.77 -12.11 3.07
N ALA A 117 -3.76 -11.74 3.87
CA ALA A 117 -3.13 -12.66 4.82
C ALA A 117 -4.09 -13.13 5.92
N ALA A 118 -4.97 -12.25 6.39
CA ALA A 118 -5.99 -12.59 7.38
C ALA A 118 -7.08 -13.51 6.83
N VAL A 119 -7.50 -13.29 5.59
CA VAL A 119 -8.59 -14.05 4.95
C VAL A 119 -8.11 -15.38 4.37
N ALA A 120 -6.87 -15.49 3.91
CA ALA A 120 -6.32 -16.69 3.28
C ALA A 120 -6.58 -18.00 4.06
N PRO A 121 -6.33 -18.10 5.37
CA PRO A 121 -6.61 -19.31 6.13
C PRO A 121 -8.12 -19.60 6.23
N ILE A 122 -8.98 -18.59 6.26
CA ILE A 122 -10.44 -18.74 6.38
C ILE A 122 -11.00 -19.40 5.12
N ILE A 123 -10.57 -18.97 3.95
CA ILE A 123 -10.99 -19.55 2.67
C ILE A 123 -10.16 -20.76 2.24
N LYS A 124 -9.24 -21.21 3.10
CA LYS A 124 -8.30 -22.30 2.82
C LYS A 124 -7.55 -22.08 1.49
N ALA A 125 -7.07 -20.86 1.26
CA ALA A 125 -6.27 -20.52 0.10
C ALA A 125 -4.91 -21.22 0.16
N LYS A 126 -4.44 -21.68 -0.99
CA LYS A 126 -3.08 -22.25 -1.08
C LYS A 126 -2.04 -21.14 -0.94
N PRO A 127 -0.86 -21.43 -0.38
CA PRO A 127 0.23 -20.43 -0.28
C PRO A 127 0.59 -19.76 -1.61
N GLN A 128 0.50 -20.51 -2.71
CA GLN A 128 0.75 -20.01 -4.06
C GLN A 128 -0.33 -19.01 -4.51
N GLU A 129 -1.60 -19.25 -4.20
CA GLU A 129 -2.71 -18.35 -4.52
C GLU A 129 -2.58 -17.02 -3.77
N LEU A 130 -2.18 -17.08 -2.50
CA LEU A 130 -1.88 -15.90 -1.70
C LEU A 130 -0.70 -15.11 -2.25
N LEU A 131 0.40 -15.79 -2.60
CA LEU A 131 1.59 -15.14 -3.17
C LEU A 131 1.27 -14.44 -4.50
N ILE A 132 0.48 -15.07 -5.37
CA ILE A 132 0.05 -14.46 -6.64
C ILE A 132 -0.78 -13.20 -6.36
N ALA A 133 -1.80 -13.29 -5.50
CA ALA A 133 -2.65 -12.16 -5.17
C ALA A 133 -1.85 -11.00 -4.56
N MET A 134 -0.98 -11.28 -3.60
CA MET A 134 -0.10 -10.27 -2.98
C MET A 134 0.84 -9.62 -4.01
N SER A 135 1.45 -10.42 -4.89
CA SER A 135 2.36 -9.90 -5.92
C SER A 135 1.66 -8.92 -6.86
N ILE A 136 0.42 -9.23 -7.26
CA ILE A 136 -0.39 -8.34 -8.11
C ILE A 136 -0.66 -7.02 -7.39
N VAL A 137 -1.13 -7.06 -6.15
CA VAL A 137 -1.48 -5.85 -5.40
C VAL A 137 -0.24 -5.00 -5.12
N PHE A 138 0.88 -5.60 -4.71
CA PHE A 138 2.12 -4.85 -4.47
C PHE A 138 2.70 -4.24 -5.75
N LEU A 139 2.58 -4.95 -6.89
CA LEU A 139 2.98 -4.38 -8.18
C LEU A 139 2.12 -3.18 -8.56
N LEU A 140 0.80 -3.28 -8.40
CA LEU A 140 -0.12 -2.17 -8.67
C LEU A 140 0.14 -0.98 -7.74
N ASN A 141 0.40 -1.23 -6.46
CA ASN A 141 0.77 -0.17 -5.50
C ASN A 141 2.09 0.52 -5.90
N ALA A 142 3.10 -0.24 -6.32
CA ALA A 142 4.36 0.33 -6.79
C ALA A 142 4.16 1.21 -8.05
N ILE A 143 3.33 0.76 -8.98
CA ILE A 143 2.95 1.53 -10.16
C ILE A 143 2.19 2.80 -9.75
N ALA A 144 1.25 2.69 -8.81
CA ALA A 144 0.46 3.83 -8.33
C ALA A 144 1.34 4.91 -7.67
N ILE A 145 2.30 4.54 -6.83
CA ILE A 145 3.25 5.50 -6.21
C ILE A 145 4.00 6.32 -7.27
N LEU A 146 4.33 5.70 -8.41
CA LEU A 146 5.05 6.37 -9.49
C LEU A 146 4.13 7.22 -10.38
N LEU A 147 2.95 6.69 -10.73
CA LEU A 147 2.08 7.32 -11.71
C LEU A 147 1.11 8.34 -11.10
N PHE A 148 0.62 8.12 -9.88
CA PHE A 148 -0.39 9.00 -9.29
C PHE A 148 0.08 10.44 -9.12
N PRO A 149 1.31 10.73 -8.63
CA PRO A 149 1.80 12.10 -8.56
C PRO A 149 1.86 12.78 -9.94
N LEU A 150 2.19 12.05 -10.99
CA LEU A 150 2.21 12.59 -12.35
C LEU A 150 0.80 12.94 -12.84
N VAL A 151 -0.16 12.04 -12.58
CA VAL A 151 -1.57 12.26 -12.95
C VAL A 151 -2.18 13.39 -12.12
N GLY A 152 -1.90 13.46 -10.82
CA GLY A 152 -2.36 14.53 -9.94
C GLY A 152 -1.86 15.90 -10.39
N ASN A 153 -0.57 16.00 -10.75
CA ASN A 153 0.00 17.22 -11.32
C ASN A 153 -0.62 17.60 -12.67
N TYR A 154 -0.88 16.61 -13.53
CA TYR A 154 -1.53 16.85 -14.83
C TYR A 154 -2.98 17.35 -14.68
N LEU A 155 -3.69 16.87 -13.65
CA LEU A 155 -5.06 17.27 -13.34
C LEU A 155 -5.13 18.51 -12.43
N GLU A 156 -3.99 19.10 -12.07
CA GLU A 156 -3.89 20.28 -11.19
C GLU A 156 -4.64 20.12 -9.86
N MET A 157 -4.58 18.90 -9.29
CA MET A 157 -5.26 18.59 -8.04
C MET A 157 -4.69 19.39 -6.87
N SER A 158 -5.54 19.88 -5.99
CA SER A 158 -5.12 20.40 -4.68
C SER A 158 -4.51 19.28 -3.83
N ASN A 159 -3.69 19.63 -2.82
CA ASN A 159 -3.08 18.66 -1.92
C ASN A 159 -4.12 17.76 -1.24
N PHE A 160 -5.26 18.33 -0.83
CA PHE A 160 -6.36 17.60 -0.22
C PHE A 160 -7.03 16.63 -1.19
N GLU A 161 -7.35 17.08 -2.41
CA GLU A 161 -7.96 16.23 -3.43
C GLU A 161 -7.04 15.07 -3.81
N PHE A 162 -5.76 15.34 -3.97
CA PHE A 162 -4.78 14.30 -4.27
C PHE A 162 -4.65 13.28 -3.11
N GLY A 163 -4.58 13.77 -1.87
CA GLY A 163 -4.54 12.92 -0.69
C GLY A 163 -5.77 12.01 -0.58
N ALA A 164 -6.97 12.60 -0.72
CA ALA A 164 -8.23 11.87 -0.69
C ALA A 164 -8.34 10.84 -1.83
N TRP A 165 -7.97 11.23 -3.06
CA TRP A 165 -7.97 10.32 -4.21
C TRP A 165 -6.98 9.17 -4.02
N SER A 166 -5.77 9.45 -3.58
CA SER A 166 -4.75 8.43 -3.30
C SER A 166 -5.21 7.47 -2.21
N ALA A 167 -5.84 7.97 -1.14
CA ALA A 167 -6.37 7.15 -0.05
C ALA A 167 -7.48 6.20 -0.50
N LEU A 168 -8.32 6.63 -1.47
CA LEU A 168 -9.39 5.79 -2.01
C LEU A 168 -8.91 4.81 -3.08
N ALA A 169 -7.88 5.15 -3.85
CA ALA A 169 -7.43 4.36 -4.98
C ALA A 169 -6.29 3.39 -4.65
N ILE A 170 -5.49 3.70 -3.63
CA ILE A 170 -4.40 2.85 -3.15
C ILE A 170 -4.80 2.24 -1.81
N HIS A 171 -4.88 0.92 -1.74
CA HIS A 171 -5.40 0.20 -0.57
C HIS A 171 -4.31 -0.28 0.41
N ASP A 172 -3.15 0.35 0.39
CA ASP A 172 -2.05 0.10 1.31
C ASP A 172 -1.53 1.41 1.90
N THR A 173 -1.58 1.54 3.22
CA THR A 173 -1.26 2.78 3.93
C THR A 173 0.14 3.31 3.59
N SER A 174 1.13 2.44 3.49
CA SER A 174 2.50 2.86 3.17
C SER A 174 2.61 3.41 1.75
N SER A 175 1.89 2.82 0.81
CA SER A 175 1.86 3.25 -0.57
C SER A 175 1.07 4.55 -0.75
N VAL A 176 -0.02 4.75 0.01
CA VAL A 176 -0.76 6.02 0.05
C VAL A 176 0.15 7.15 0.52
N ILE A 177 0.80 6.97 1.67
CA ILE A 177 1.72 7.95 2.24
C ILE A 177 2.88 8.22 1.27
N GLY A 178 3.46 7.17 0.69
CA GLY A 178 4.53 7.30 -0.29
C GLY A 178 4.12 8.11 -1.53
N SER A 179 2.92 7.88 -2.05
CA SER A 179 2.36 8.64 -3.17
C SER A 179 2.09 10.10 -2.78
N ALA A 180 1.49 10.34 -1.61
CA ALA A 180 1.15 11.67 -1.12
C ALA A 180 2.41 12.52 -0.88
N ILE A 181 3.44 11.98 -0.22
CA ILE A 181 4.73 12.68 -0.04
C ILE A 181 5.41 12.98 -1.37
N SER A 182 5.29 12.08 -2.37
CA SER A 182 5.87 12.31 -3.69
C SER A 182 5.14 13.41 -4.47
N TYR A 183 3.88 13.68 -4.16
CA TYR A 183 3.10 14.78 -4.72
C TYR A 183 3.38 16.09 -3.98
N SER A 184 3.15 16.12 -2.67
CA SER A 184 3.42 17.25 -1.77
C SER A 184 3.43 16.77 -0.33
N ASN A 185 4.29 17.35 0.51
CA ASN A 185 4.29 17.05 1.95
C ASN A 185 2.96 17.44 2.64
N GLU A 186 2.20 18.36 2.08
CA GLU A 186 0.89 18.78 2.59
C GLU A 186 -0.24 17.80 2.25
N SER A 187 -0.04 16.94 1.25
CA SER A 187 -1.05 15.94 0.86
C SER A 187 -1.19 14.78 1.86
N VAL A 188 -0.36 14.73 2.89
CA VAL A 188 -0.38 13.69 3.94
C VAL A 188 -1.27 14.09 5.12
N GLN A 189 -1.67 15.38 5.23
CA GLN A 189 -2.54 15.92 6.27
C GLN A 189 -4.00 15.66 5.93
#